data_2fbd5893b45abc03af947048e0b28957
#
_entry.id   2fbd5893b45abc03af947048e0b28957
#
_cell.length_a   1.000
_cell.length_b   1.000
_cell.length_c   1.000
_cell.angle_alpha   90.00
_cell.angle_beta   90.00
_cell.angle_gamma   90.00
#
_symmetry.space_group_name_H-M   'P 1'
#
loop_
_entity.id
_entity.type
_entity.pdbx_description
1 polymer ?
#
loop_
_entity_poly.entity_id
_entity_poly.type
_entity_poly.pdbx_seq_one_letter_code
_entity_poly.pdbx_strand_id
1 'polypeptide(L)'
;MLLIAVEVRPSAVHGLGVFAREAVHRGAVVWQFDPGVDNRHPVSWLERQPQHVRRFVDIYGVLSLDKTQLSIPGDQTLFINHSSTPNLVPRDDVVVNGDGVVVAARDIEIDEELTVDYAEIAGDCRERATRGLPPF
;
A
#
# COMPACT_ATOMS: atom_id res chain seq x y z
N MET A 1 -7.99 0.21 3.10
CA MET A 1 -8.05 1.04 4.33
C MET A 1 -7.40 0.30 5.49
N LEU A 2 -6.59 0.99 6.29
CA LEU A 2 -5.99 0.45 7.52
C LEU A 2 -7.07 0.19 8.58
N LEU A 3 -6.96 -0.96 9.27
CA LEU A 3 -7.90 -1.42 10.30
C LEU A 3 -7.38 -1.20 11.73
N ILE A 4 -6.16 -0.73 11.87
CA ILE A 4 -5.50 -0.48 13.15
C ILE A 4 -5.24 1.01 13.36
N ALA A 5 -5.05 1.42 14.60
CA ALA A 5 -4.65 2.78 14.92
C ALA A 5 -3.21 3.04 14.46
N VAL A 6 -3.00 4.13 13.72
CA VAL A 6 -1.69 4.50 13.16
C VAL A 6 -1.41 5.99 13.32
N GLU A 7 -0.14 6.34 13.14
CA GLU A 7 0.35 7.72 13.08
C GLU A 7 1.28 7.86 11.88
N VAL A 8 1.17 8.96 11.16
CA VAL A 8 2.11 9.35 10.09
C VAL A 8 3.13 10.31 10.67
N ARG A 9 4.41 9.99 10.52
CA ARG A 9 5.52 10.82 10.99
C ARG A 9 6.77 10.61 10.15
N PRO A 10 7.83 11.45 10.29
CA PRO A 10 9.09 11.25 9.57
C PRO A 10 9.66 9.84 9.77
N SER A 11 10.08 9.22 8.68
CA SER A 11 10.61 7.86 8.63
C SER A 11 12.12 7.86 8.42
N ALA A 12 12.81 6.88 9.02
CA ALA A 12 14.21 6.61 8.74
C ALA A 12 14.39 5.86 7.39
N VAL A 13 13.32 5.28 6.86
CA VAL A 13 13.37 4.57 5.57
C VAL A 13 13.28 5.57 4.41
N HIS A 14 12.20 6.34 4.34
CA HIS A 14 12.01 7.36 3.31
C HIS A 14 10.88 8.33 3.71
N GLY A 15 11.13 9.63 3.63
CA GLY A 15 10.14 10.69 3.80
C GLY A 15 9.25 10.53 5.04
N LEU A 16 7.98 10.31 4.83
CA LEU A 16 7.01 9.96 5.86
C LEU A 16 6.78 8.45 5.90
N GLY A 17 6.45 7.93 7.07
CA GLY A 17 6.09 6.53 7.29
C GLY A 17 4.85 6.40 8.15
N VAL A 18 4.29 5.21 8.18
CA VAL A 18 3.13 4.85 8.98
C VAL A 18 3.58 4.01 10.17
N PHE A 19 3.24 4.42 11.37
CA PHE A 19 3.67 3.77 12.61
C PHE A 19 2.46 3.23 13.38
N ALA A 20 2.56 2.00 13.89
CA ALA A 20 1.51 1.39 14.69
C ALA A 20 1.31 2.15 16.01
N ARG A 21 0.06 2.43 16.37
CA ARG A 21 -0.31 3.04 17.67
C ARG A 21 -0.95 2.03 18.63
N GLU A 22 -1.02 0.78 18.22
CA GLU A 22 -1.44 -0.36 19.02
C GLU A 22 -0.58 -1.56 18.68
N ALA A 23 -0.48 -2.53 19.59
CA ALA A 23 0.18 -3.81 19.34
C ALA A 23 -0.67 -4.65 18.38
N VAL A 24 -0.02 -5.28 17.40
CA VAL A 24 -0.68 -6.11 16.39
C VAL A 24 -0.10 -7.51 16.44
N HIS A 25 -0.96 -8.51 16.60
CA HIS A 25 -0.50 -9.91 16.61
C HIS A 25 -0.28 -10.43 15.18
N ARG A 26 0.68 -11.33 15.04
CA ARG A 26 0.94 -12.05 13.79
C ARG A 26 -0.36 -12.63 13.23
N GLY A 27 -0.58 -12.43 11.92
CA GLY A 27 -1.75 -12.93 11.20
C GLY A 27 -2.99 -12.04 11.29
N ALA A 28 -2.98 -10.99 12.14
CA ALA A 28 -4.08 -10.04 12.18
C ALA A 28 -4.19 -9.27 10.85
N VAL A 29 -5.41 -9.06 10.36
CA VAL A 29 -5.65 -8.23 9.16
C VAL A 29 -5.39 -6.78 9.52
N VAL A 30 -4.45 -6.16 8.83
CA VAL A 30 -4.05 -4.76 9.02
C VAL A 30 -4.67 -3.85 7.98
N TRP A 31 -4.85 -4.35 6.76
CA TRP A 31 -5.44 -3.60 5.66
C TRP A 31 -6.41 -4.46 4.84
N GLN A 32 -7.50 -3.85 4.41
CA GLN A 32 -8.42 -4.38 3.41
C GLN A 32 -8.93 -3.26 2.50
N PHE A 33 -9.33 -3.59 1.27
CA PHE A 33 -9.97 -2.62 0.39
C PHE A 33 -11.34 -2.22 0.95
N ASP A 34 -11.58 -0.91 1.08
CA ASP A 34 -12.87 -0.35 1.49
C ASP A 34 -13.37 0.62 0.42
N PRO A 35 -14.46 0.29 -0.30
CA PRO A 35 -14.98 1.13 -1.38
C PRO A 35 -15.53 2.49 -0.90
N GLY A 36 -15.72 2.67 0.40
CA GLY A 36 -16.11 3.96 1.01
C GLY A 36 -14.94 4.93 1.18
N VAL A 37 -13.70 4.44 1.09
CA VAL A 37 -12.47 5.20 1.33
C VAL A 37 -11.50 5.07 0.17
N ASP A 38 -11.27 3.83 -0.30
CA ASP A 38 -10.31 3.53 -1.36
C ASP A 38 -10.99 3.59 -2.74
N ASN A 39 -10.22 3.97 -3.77
CA ASN A 39 -10.70 3.99 -5.14
C ASN A 39 -10.03 2.92 -5.98
N ARG A 40 -10.81 2.31 -6.89
CA ARG A 40 -10.30 1.33 -7.86
C ARG A 40 -10.83 1.66 -9.26
N HIS A 41 -9.94 1.63 -10.23
CA HIS A 41 -10.25 1.91 -11.63
C HIS A 41 -9.57 0.89 -12.54
N PRO A 42 -10.16 0.57 -13.72
CA PRO A 42 -9.40 -0.10 -14.76
C PRO A 42 -8.24 0.79 -15.23
N VAL A 43 -7.12 0.19 -15.63
CA VAL A 43 -5.92 0.94 -16.05
C VAL A 43 -6.22 1.96 -17.15
N SER A 44 -7.12 1.65 -18.08
CA SER A 44 -7.56 2.55 -19.14
C SER A 44 -8.18 3.88 -18.63
N TRP A 45 -8.64 3.92 -17.40
CA TRP A 45 -9.14 5.14 -16.76
C TRP A 45 -8.04 6.20 -16.67
N LEU A 46 -6.80 5.79 -16.33
CA LEU A 46 -5.68 6.71 -16.15
C LEU A 46 -5.32 7.47 -17.43
N GLU A 47 -5.45 6.84 -18.57
CA GLU A 47 -5.15 7.46 -19.88
C GLU A 47 -6.01 8.69 -20.17
N ARG A 48 -7.22 8.72 -19.62
CA ARG A 48 -8.18 9.82 -19.79
C ARG A 48 -8.06 10.92 -18.73
N GLN A 49 -7.14 10.76 -17.78
CA GLN A 49 -6.99 11.72 -16.70
C GLN A 49 -6.06 12.88 -17.06
N PRO A 50 -6.29 14.07 -16.51
CA PRO A 50 -5.39 15.21 -16.69
C PRO A 50 -4.04 14.96 -16.03
N GLN A 51 -3.02 15.69 -16.45
CA GLN A 51 -1.64 15.48 -16.03
C GLN A 51 -1.44 15.51 -14.50
N HIS A 52 -2.13 16.38 -13.79
CA HIS A 52 -1.99 16.46 -12.33
C HIS A 52 -2.51 15.22 -11.61
N VAL A 53 -3.58 14.58 -12.12
CA VAL A 53 -4.08 13.31 -11.62
C VAL A 53 -3.09 12.19 -11.91
N ARG A 54 -2.56 12.13 -13.14
CA ARG A 54 -1.56 11.12 -13.51
C ARG A 54 -0.32 11.20 -12.63
N ARG A 55 0.19 12.41 -12.32
CA ARG A 55 1.33 12.61 -11.41
C ARG A 55 1.05 12.09 -10.01
N PHE A 56 -0.15 12.32 -9.49
CA PHE A 56 -0.55 11.80 -8.17
C PHE A 56 -0.58 10.27 -8.18
N VAL A 57 -1.20 9.69 -9.20
CA VAL A 57 -1.30 8.23 -9.35
C VAL A 57 0.07 7.58 -9.58
N ASP A 58 0.97 8.22 -10.31
CA ASP A 58 2.34 7.74 -10.50
C ASP A 58 3.11 7.61 -9.17
N ILE A 59 2.75 8.39 -8.16
CA ILE A 59 3.39 8.32 -6.84
C ILE A 59 2.66 7.35 -5.92
N TYR A 60 1.34 7.44 -5.84
CA TYR A 60 0.53 6.80 -4.80
C TYR A 60 -0.36 5.67 -5.28
N GLY A 61 -0.58 5.53 -6.58
CA GLY A 61 -1.39 4.46 -7.15
C GLY A 61 -0.68 3.11 -7.07
N VAL A 62 -1.45 2.05 -6.85
CA VAL A 62 -0.97 0.68 -6.82
C VAL A 62 -1.57 -0.07 -8.00
N LEU A 63 -0.74 -0.47 -8.95
CA LEU A 63 -1.14 -1.31 -10.07
C LEU A 63 -1.25 -2.76 -9.61
N SER A 64 -2.38 -3.44 -9.89
CA SER A 64 -2.54 -4.86 -9.56
C SER A 64 -1.45 -5.71 -10.24
N LEU A 65 -1.15 -6.88 -9.67
CA LEU A 65 -0.10 -7.78 -10.19
C LEU A 65 -0.38 -8.24 -11.63
N ASP A 66 -1.66 -8.39 -11.99
CA ASP A 66 -2.11 -8.72 -13.36
C ASP A 66 -2.14 -7.48 -14.29
N LYS A 67 -1.81 -6.29 -13.76
CA LYS A 67 -1.78 -5.01 -14.48
C LYS A 67 -3.12 -4.57 -15.10
N THR A 68 -4.23 -5.03 -14.58
CA THR A 68 -5.57 -4.69 -15.10
C THR A 68 -6.28 -3.61 -14.32
N GLN A 69 -5.97 -3.48 -13.03
CA GLN A 69 -6.63 -2.56 -12.10
C GLN A 69 -5.61 -1.63 -11.44
N LEU A 70 -6.06 -0.43 -11.16
CA LEU A 70 -5.32 0.59 -10.43
C LEU A 70 -6.09 0.92 -9.15
N SER A 71 -5.49 0.73 -8.01
CA SER A 71 -6.03 1.11 -6.71
C SER A 71 -5.36 2.38 -6.20
N ILE A 72 -6.16 3.27 -5.62
CA ILE A 72 -5.68 4.52 -5.00
C ILE A 72 -6.17 4.49 -3.55
N PRO A 73 -5.28 4.26 -2.57
CA PRO A 73 -5.66 4.32 -1.16
C PRO A 73 -6.22 5.68 -0.78
N GLY A 74 -7.23 5.70 0.06
CA GLY A 74 -7.88 6.91 0.54
C GLY A 74 -7.47 7.34 1.95
N ASP A 75 -6.51 6.63 2.57
CA ASP A 75 -6.07 6.86 3.94
C ASP A 75 -4.54 6.90 4.07
N GLN A 76 -4.01 6.73 5.27
CA GLN A 76 -2.58 6.76 5.57
C GLN A 76 -1.78 5.64 4.90
N THR A 77 -2.42 4.64 4.30
CA THR A 77 -1.76 3.61 3.46
C THR A 77 -0.84 4.23 2.41
N LEU A 78 -1.16 5.44 1.93
CA LEU A 78 -0.34 6.21 0.97
C LEU A 78 1.13 6.38 1.41
N PHE A 79 1.42 6.31 2.71
CA PHE A 79 2.73 6.57 3.30
C PHE A 79 3.44 5.32 3.82
N ILE A 80 2.90 4.11 3.55
CA ILE A 80 3.58 2.87 3.91
C ILE A 80 4.81 2.70 3.03
N ASN A 81 5.98 2.57 3.66
CA ASN A 81 7.27 2.43 2.99
C ASN A 81 7.58 0.98 2.60
N HIS A 82 8.51 0.84 1.65
CA HIS A 82 9.04 -0.44 1.22
C HIS A 82 10.08 -1.00 2.21
N SER A 83 10.08 -2.32 2.35
CA SER A 83 11.16 -3.09 2.98
C SER A 83 11.31 -4.44 2.28
N SER A 84 12.54 -4.91 2.12
CA SER A 84 12.82 -6.29 1.69
C SER A 84 12.60 -7.32 2.80
N THR A 85 12.40 -6.85 4.04
CA THR A 85 12.04 -7.67 5.21
C THR A 85 10.82 -7.05 5.90
N PRO A 86 9.66 -7.04 5.22
CA PRO A 86 8.49 -6.30 5.66
C PRO A 86 7.85 -6.95 6.88
N ASN A 87 7.11 -6.15 7.66
CA ASN A 87 6.26 -6.67 8.73
C ASN A 87 4.80 -6.84 8.33
N LEU A 88 4.44 -6.42 7.11
CA LEU A 88 3.13 -6.66 6.51
C LEU A 88 3.29 -7.48 5.23
N VAL A 89 2.40 -8.46 5.01
CA VAL A 89 2.41 -9.32 3.82
C VAL A 89 1.01 -9.46 3.24
N PRO A 90 0.86 -9.55 1.90
CA PRO A 90 -0.43 -9.79 1.28
C PRO A 90 -0.93 -11.22 1.54
N ARG A 91 -2.24 -11.38 1.57
CA ARG A 91 -2.96 -12.66 1.66
C ARG A 91 -4.08 -12.66 0.63
N ASP A 92 -3.80 -13.21 -0.55
CA ASP A 92 -4.75 -13.28 -1.66
C ASP A 92 -5.78 -14.41 -1.51
N ASP A 93 -5.53 -15.34 -0.59
CA ASP A 93 -6.45 -16.42 -0.21
C ASP A 93 -7.60 -15.95 0.71
N VAL A 94 -7.49 -14.73 1.26
CA VAL A 94 -8.55 -14.07 2.03
C VAL A 94 -9.04 -12.86 1.24
N VAL A 95 -10.26 -12.91 0.72
CA VAL A 95 -10.80 -11.86 -0.15
C VAL A 95 -11.88 -11.08 0.59
N VAL A 96 -11.72 -9.75 0.65
CA VAL A 96 -12.69 -8.80 1.20
C VAL A 96 -12.95 -7.70 0.18
N ASN A 97 -14.21 -7.44 -0.12
CA ASN A 97 -14.61 -6.43 -1.12
C ASN A 97 -13.93 -6.60 -2.50
N GLY A 98 -13.67 -7.86 -2.89
CA GLY A 98 -13.07 -8.21 -4.19
C GLY A 98 -11.55 -8.06 -4.25
N ASP A 99 -10.87 -7.89 -3.11
CA ASP A 99 -9.41 -7.80 -3.03
C ASP A 99 -8.84 -8.68 -1.92
N GLY A 100 -7.59 -9.10 -2.07
CA GLY A 100 -6.84 -9.73 -0.99
C GLY A 100 -6.65 -8.76 0.17
N VAL A 101 -6.32 -9.29 1.34
CA VAL A 101 -6.03 -8.48 2.53
C VAL A 101 -4.52 -8.43 2.77
N VAL A 102 -4.09 -7.50 3.63
CA VAL A 102 -2.72 -7.43 4.12
C VAL A 102 -2.72 -7.74 5.61
N VAL A 103 -1.87 -8.67 6.03
CA VAL A 103 -1.77 -9.13 7.41
C VAL A 103 -0.40 -8.87 8.02
N ALA A 104 -0.33 -8.86 9.35
CA ALA A 104 0.93 -8.81 10.06
C ALA A 104 1.72 -10.14 9.87
N ALA A 105 2.93 -10.05 9.34
CA ALA A 105 3.82 -11.21 9.12
C ALA A 105 4.39 -11.76 10.44
N ARG A 106 4.47 -10.90 11.44
CA ARG A 106 4.92 -11.17 12.82
C ARG A 106 4.18 -10.26 13.79
N ASP A 107 4.42 -10.40 15.07
CA ASP A 107 3.95 -9.42 16.04
C ASP A 107 4.59 -8.06 15.76
N ILE A 108 3.80 -7.00 15.82
CA ILE A 108 4.21 -5.61 15.62
C ILE A 108 3.95 -4.85 16.91
N GLU A 109 4.97 -4.17 17.39
CA GLU A 109 4.87 -3.38 18.62
C GLU A 109 4.36 -1.96 18.35
N ILE A 110 3.89 -1.29 19.40
CA ILE A 110 3.56 0.15 19.34
C ILE A 110 4.82 0.92 18.93
N ASP A 111 4.64 1.94 18.09
CA ASP A 111 5.69 2.79 17.51
C ASP A 111 6.59 2.10 16.48
N GLU A 112 6.29 0.87 16.08
CA GLU A 112 6.97 0.21 14.98
C GLU A 112 6.45 0.71 13.63
N GLU A 113 7.33 0.97 12.67
CA GLU A 113 6.96 1.38 11.32
C GLU A 113 6.37 0.20 10.54
N LEU A 114 5.24 0.42 9.88
CA LEU A 114 4.61 -0.54 9.00
C LEU A 114 5.29 -0.50 7.64
N THR A 115 5.70 -1.66 7.13
CA THR A 115 6.37 -1.80 5.84
C THR A 115 5.82 -2.98 5.05
N VAL A 116 5.85 -2.84 3.72
CA VAL A 116 5.47 -3.90 2.77
C VAL A 116 6.58 -4.11 1.73
N ASP A 117 6.64 -5.26 1.12
CA ASP A 117 7.43 -5.43 -0.09
C ASP A 117 6.57 -4.99 -1.30
N TYR A 118 6.98 -3.92 -1.96
CA TYR A 118 6.25 -3.40 -3.10
C TYR A 118 6.23 -4.36 -4.30
N ALA A 119 7.22 -5.24 -4.43
CA ALA A 119 7.22 -6.25 -5.47
C ALA A 119 6.10 -7.30 -5.28
N GLU A 120 5.62 -7.47 -4.05
CA GLU A 120 4.52 -8.38 -3.75
C GLU A 120 3.13 -7.76 -3.95
N ILE A 121 3.03 -6.43 -3.99
CA ILE A 121 1.73 -5.73 -4.07
C ILE A 121 1.54 -4.90 -5.33
N ALA A 122 2.61 -4.53 -6.05
CA ALA A 122 2.55 -3.64 -7.21
C ALA A 122 3.14 -4.29 -8.46
N GLY A 123 2.31 -4.42 -9.51
CA GLY A 123 2.67 -5.07 -10.78
C GLY A 123 3.69 -4.29 -11.61
N ASP A 124 3.95 -3.02 -11.30
CA ASP A 124 4.87 -2.14 -12.02
C ASP A 124 6.10 -1.70 -11.20
N CYS A 125 6.37 -2.36 -10.09
CA CYS A 125 7.45 -1.98 -9.17
C CYS A 125 8.81 -1.84 -9.89
N ARG A 126 9.15 -2.78 -10.78
CA ARG A 126 10.40 -2.75 -11.54
C ARG A 126 10.43 -1.63 -12.58
N GLU A 127 9.33 -1.41 -13.29
CA GLU A 127 9.21 -0.36 -14.29
C GLU A 127 9.27 1.03 -13.64
N ARG A 128 8.70 1.19 -12.45
CA ARG A 128 8.79 2.44 -11.68
C ARG A 128 10.22 2.74 -11.29
N ALA A 129 10.97 1.78 -10.80
CA ALA A 129 12.38 1.93 -10.45
C ALA A 129 13.22 2.41 -11.65
N THR A 130 12.99 1.86 -12.85
CA THR A 130 13.71 2.28 -14.07
C THR A 130 13.34 3.71 -14.51
N ARG A 131 12.17 4.21 -14.13
CA ARG A 131 11.73 5.59 -14.41
C ARG A 131 12.12 6.58 -13.30
N GLY A 132 12.83 6.12 -12.27
CA GLY A 132 13.20 6.95 -11.13
C GLY A 132 12.01 7.41 -10.27
N LEU A 133 10.90 6.68 -10.32
CA LEU A 133 9.72 6.96 -9.52
C LEU A 133 9.81 6.19 -8.19
N PRO A 134 9.44 6.82 -7.07
CA PRO A 134 9.31 6.08 -5.83
C PRO A 134 8.30 4.95 -6.00
N PRO A 135 8.37 3.94 -5.27
CA PRO A 135 9.09 3.66 -4.04
C PRO A 135 10.28 2.86 -4.36
N PHE A 136 11.27 3.15 -3.72
CA PHE A 136 12.27 2.23 -4.08
C PHE A 136 13.33 2.08 -3.08
#